data_ae5a34d223da11549df5c6e5a5b66305
#
_entry.id   ae5a34d223da11549df5c6e5a5b66305
#
_cell.length_a   1.000
_cell.length_b   1.000
_cell.length_c   1.000
_cell.angle_alpha   90.00
_cell.angle_beta   90.00
_cell.angle_gamma   90.00
#
_symmetry.space_group_name_H-M   'P 1'
#
loop_
_entity.id
_entity.type
_entity.pdbx_description
1 polymer ?
#
loop_
_entity_poly.entity_id
_entity_poly.type
_entity_poly.pdbx_seq_one_letter_code
_entity_poly.pdbx_strand_id
1 'polypeptide(L)'
;LLWRIEGAFFGIMTKSERAAWVAKHLAKLYPETPIPLDHRDPFTLLVAVVLSAQCTDKKVNEVTPALFALAGTPEEMARLSPAKVLEIIRPLGLAPQKSKALVGLSQMLLEHHQGQVPASFEALEALPGVGHKTASVVMAQAFGVPAFPVDTHIHRLSKRWKLSAGKSVEQVERDLKKVFPQESWNQLHLRIIFYGREYCTARGCDGRTCPLCRQLNVRA
;
A
#
# COMPACT_ATOMS: atom_id res chain seq x y z
N LEU A 1 27.72 13.76 -26.38
CA LEU A 1 28.25 12.61 -25.64
C LEU A 1 27.22 11.49 -25.72
N LEU A 2 27.53 10.51 -26.58
CA LEU A 2 26.71 9.34 -26.87
C LEU A 2 26.68 8.41 -25.68
N TRP A 3 25.55 8.27 -25.02
CA TRP A 3 25.28 7.17 -24.10
C TRP A 3 25.04 5.91 -24.95
N ARG A 4 26.05 5.04 -25.00
CA ARG A 4 25.93 3.68 -25.51
C ARG A 4 24.93 2.93 -24.62
N ILE A 5 23.77 2.60 -25.17
CA ILE A 5 22.82 1.67 -24.55
C ILE A 5 23.42 0.27 -24.79
N GLU A 6 24.07 -0.29 -23.77
CA GLU A 6 24.52 -1.67 -23.78
C GLU A 6 23.30 -2.59 -23.76
N GLY A 7 23.22 -3.48 -24.78
CA GLY A 7 22.49 -4.73 -24.75
C GLY A 7 20.97 -4.64 -24.94
N ALA A 8 20.53 -4.47 -26.18
CA ALA A 8 19.19 -4.93 -26.57
C ALA A 8 19.18 -6.48 -26.49
N PHE A 9 18.74 -7.03 -25.35
CA PHE A 9 18.43 -8.46 -25.25
C PHE A 9 17.16 -8.73 -26.06
N PHE A 10 17.28 -9.21 -27.28
CA PHE A 10 16.19 -9.76 -28.10
C PHE A 10 15.84 -11.20 -27.70
N GLY A 11 15.85 -11.52 -26.41
CA GLY A 11 15.38 -12.81 -25.87
C GLY A 11 14.06 -12.62 -25.14
N ILE A 12 13.23 -13.64 -25.15
CA ILE A 12 12.01 -13.68 -24.30
C ILE A 12 12.49 -13.78 -22.84
N MET A 13 12.47 -12.66 -22.11
CA MET A 13 12.82 -12.65 -20.68
C MET A 13 11.91 -13.59 -19.91
N THR A 14 12.49 -14.44 -19.10
CA THR A 14 11.77 -15.24 -18.11
C THR A 14 11.07 -14.34 -17.07
N LYS A 15 10.14 -14.89 -16.31
CA LYS A 15 9.45 -14.14 -15.25
C LYS A 15 10.45 -13.63 -14.20
N SER A 16 11.43 -14.44 -13.82
CA SER A 16 12.46 -14.07 -12.84
C SER A 16 13.37 -12.94 -13.35
N GLU A 17 13.80 -13.00 -14.61
CA GLU A 17 14.59 -11.93 -15.22
C GLU A 17 13.82 -10.61 -15.29
N ARG A 18 12.51 -10.66 -15.63
CA ARG A 18 11.64 -9.49 -15.59
C ARG A 18 11.55 -8.90 -14.19
N ALA A 19 11.33 -9.75 -13.19
CA ALA A 19 11.25 -9.33 -11.79
C ALA A 19 12.55 -8.67 -11.32
N ALA A 20 13.68 -9.29 -11.56
CA ALA A 20 15.00 -8.75 -11.20
C ALA A 20 15.26 -7.40 -11.88
N TRP A 21 14.94 -7.29 -13.17
CA TRP A 21 15.10 -6.05 -13.92
C TRP A 21 14.18 -4.95 -13.40
N VAL A 22 12.89 -5.25 -13.13
CA VAL A 22 11.92 -4.32 -12.53
C VAL A 22 12.41 -3.83 -11.18
N ALA A 23 12.82 -4.74 -10.28
CA ALA A 23 13.30 -4.39 -8.95
C ALA A 23 14.51 -3.45 -9.01
N LYS A 24 15.50 -3.78 -9.85
CA LYS A 24 16.71 -2.96 -10.06
C LYS A 24 16.37 -1.56 -10.58
N HIS A 25 15.46 -1.47 -11.56
CA HIS A 25 15.08 -0.20 -12.16
C HIS A 25 14.30 0.68 -11.17
N LEU A 26 13.36 0.10 -10.43
CA LEU A 26 12.59 0.80 -9.42
C LEU A 26 13.45 1.25 -8.24
N ALA A 27 14.42 0.44 -7.82
CA ALA A 27 15.36 0.83 -6.76
C ALA A 27 16.22 2.03 -7.17
N LYS A 28 16.58 2.14 -8.44
CA LYS A 28 17.32 3.29 -8.97
C LYS A 28 16.46 4.56 -9.04
N LEU A 29 15.19 4.43 -9.42
CA LEU A 29 14.26 5.57 -9.50
C LEU A 29 13.80 6.06 -8.13
N TYR A 30 13.58 5.13 -7.21
CA TYR A 30 13.07 5.39 -5.87
C TYR A 30 14.01 4.77 -4.83
N PRO A 31 15.19 5.37 -4.56
CA PRO A 31 16.11 4.88 -3.53
C PRO A 31 15.42 4.87 -2.17
N GLU A 32 14.64 5.90 -1.86
CA GLU A 32 13.83 6.03 -0.66
C GLU A 32 12.34 5.84 -0.96
N THR A 33 11.63 5.25 -0.03
CA THR A 33 10.19 4.97 -0.15
C THR A 33 9.47 5.41 1.11
N PRO A 34 9.30 6.73 1.32
CA PRO A 34 8.57 7.22 2.49
C PRO A 34 7.11 6.74 2.44
N ILE A 35 6.56 6.46 3.63
CA ILE A 35 5.16 6.12 3.76
C ILE A 35 4.34 7.38 3.43
N PRO A 36 3.38 7.32 2.49
CA PRO A 36 2.67 8.51 2.02
C PRO A 36 1.58 9.02 3.00
N LEU A 37 1.30 8.27 4.08
CA LEU A 37 0.34 8.62 5.11
C LEU A 37 1.06 9.16 6.34
N ASP A 38 0.69 10.36 6.78
CA ASP A 38 1.26 11.00 7.96
C ASP A 38 0.82 10.26 9.23
N HIS A 39 1.79 9.85 10.03
CA HIS A 39 1.58 9.09 11.27
C HIS A 39 2.78 9.29 12.20
N ARG A 40 2.64 8.94 13.48
CA ARG A 40 3.69 9.03 14.50
C ARG A 40 3.97 7.70 15.22
N ASP A 41 3.04 6.78 15.17
CA ASP A 41 3.08 5.50 15.87
C ASP A 41 2.21 4.45 15.13
N PRO A 42 2.24 3.16 15.55
CA PRO A 42 1.45 2.11 14.91
C PRO A 42 -0.06 2.36 14.93
N PHE A 43 -0.61 3.01 15.97
CA PHE A 43 -2.05 3.29 16.04
C PHE A 43 -2.46 4.36 15.02
N THR A 44 -1.76 5.47 14.97
CA THR A 44 -2.04 6.54 14.02
C THR A 44 -1.82 6.07 12.58
N LEU A 45 -0.86 5.17 12.32
CA LEU A 45 -0.71 4.51 11.04
C LEU A 45 -1.92 3.63 10.71
N LEU A 46 -2.36 2.76 11.64
CA LEU A 46 -3.53 1.91 11.45
C LEU A 46 -4.77 2.74 11.09
N VAL A 47 -5.03 3.81 11.85
CA VAL A 47 -6.13 4.74 11.59
C VAL A 47 -6.00 5.37 10.20
N ALA A 48 -4.83 5.90 9.84
CA ALA A 48 -4.61 6.51 8.53
C ALA A 48 -4.81 5.51 7.38
N VAL A 49 -4.36 4.25 7.54
CA VAL A 49 -4.55 3.20 6.52
C VAL A 49 -6.03 2.81 6.39
N VAL A 50 -6.79 2.68 7.48
CA VAL A 50 -8.23 2.46 7.44
C VAL A 50 -8.93 3.62 6.72
N LEU A 51 -8.55 4.85 7.00
CA LEU A 51 -9.10 6.05 6.34
C LEU A 51 -8.73 6.13 4.85
N SER A 52 -7.61 5.55 4.42
CA SER A 52 -7.17 5.59 3.01
C SER A 52 -7.99 4.72 2.06
N ALA A 53 -8.83 3.81 2.57
CA ALA A 53 -9.70 3.00 1.73
C ALA A 53 -10.61 3.89 0.85
N GLN A 54 -10.47 3.76 -0.49
CA GLN A 54 -11.17 4.57 -1.49
C GLN A 54 -10.96 6.10 -1.35
N CYS A 55 -9.83 6.51 -0.79
CA CYS A 55 -9.43 7.91 -0.68
C CYS A 55 -7.99 8.09 -1.15
N THR A 56 -7.62 9.31 -1.51
CA THR A 56 -6.21 9.66 -1.78
C THR A 56 -5.47 9.90 -0.47
N ASP A 57 -4.18 9.56 -0.43
CA ASP A 57 -3.34 9.80 0.74
C ASP A 57 -3.32 11.30 1.12
N LYS A 58 -3.27 12.19 0.12
CA LYS A 58 -3.37 13.64 0.32
C LYS A 58 -4.62 14.02 1.11
N LYS A 59 -5.79 13.46 0.74
CA LYS A 59 -7.05 13.78 1.42
C LYS A 59 -7.11 13.23 2.83
N VAL A 60 -6.48 12.08 3.08
CA VAL A 60 -6.33 11.52 4.43
C VAL A 60 -5.45 12.45 5.27
N ASN A 61 -4.29 12.86 4.76
CA ASN A 61 -3.34 13.73 5.46
C ASN A 61 -3.91 15.15 5.73
N GLU A 62 -4.88 15.61 4.95
CA GLU A 62 -5.62 16.87 5.25
C GLU A 62 -6.54 16.74 6.48
N VAL A 63 -7.04 15.54 6.77
CA VAL A 63 -8.06 15.28 7.80
C VAL A 63 -7.46 14.75 9.10
N THR A 64 -6.44 13.91 9.01
CA THR A 64 -5.84 13.24 10.17
C THR A 64 -5.26 14.14 11.24
N PRO A 65 -4.69 15.33 10.96
CA PRO A 65 -4.21 16.23 12.02
C PRO A 65 -5.30 16.64 13.00
N ALA A 66 -6.49 17.01 12.52
CA ALA A 66 -7.61 17.37 13.37
C ALA A 66 -8.14 16.17 14.16
N LEU A 67 -8.18 14.99 13.55
CA LEU A 67 -8.59 13.75 14.22
C LEU A 67 -7.60 13.37 15.32
N PHE A 68 -6.29 13.37 15.04
CA PHE A 68 -5.28 12.99 16.00
C PHE A 68 -5.04 14.01 17.12
N ALA A 69 -5.38 15.27 16.89
CA ALA A 69 -5.40 16.29 17.94
C ALA A 69 -6.53 16.04 18.97
N LEU A 70 -7.65 15.46 18.52
CA LEU A 70 -8.77 15.12 19.38
C LEU A 70 -8.65 13.72 19.98
N ALA A 71 -8.16 12.75 19.21
CA ALA A 71 -8.09 11.35 19.59
C ALA A 71 -6.91 10.65 18.88
N GLY A 72 -5.73 10.81 19.44
CA GLY A 72 -4.48 10.25 18.91
C GLY A 72 -4.06 8.94 19.54
N THR A 73 -4.84 8.40 20.48
CA THR A 73 -4.62 7.10 21.13
C THR A 73 -5.88 6.24 21.07
N PRO A 74 -5.77 4.90 21.26
CA PRO A 74 -6.94 4.02 21.35
C PRO A 74 -7.91 4.44 22.46
N GLU A 75 -7.41 4.87 23.62
CA GLU A 75 -8.23 5.30 24.76
C GLU A 75 -9.06 6.55 24.42
N GLU A 76 -8.45 7.52 23.77
CA GLU A 76 -9.14 8.74 23.36
C GLU A 76 -10.17 8.44 22.27
N MET A 77 -9.82 7.65 21.26
CA MET A 77 -10.69 7.30 20.15
C MET A 77 -11.89 6.47 20.60
N ALA A 78 -11.69 5.51 21.50
CA ALA A 78 -12.76 4.66 22.02
C ALA A 78 -13.81 5.42 22.85
N ARG A 79 -13.47 6.59 23.40
CA ARG A 79 -14.39 7.46 24.14
C ARG A 79 -15.25 8.34 23.26
N LEU A 80 -14.90 8.47 21.99
CA LEU A 80 -15.68 9.29 21.05
C LEU A 80 -16.91 8.52 20.57
N SER A 81 -17.98 9.26 20.28
CA SER A 81 -19.08 8.71 19.51
C SER A 81 -18.70 8.61 18.02
N PRO A 82 -19.21 7.61 17.29
CA PRO A 82 -19.02 7.55 15.84
C PRO A 82 -19.48 8.83 15.13
N ALA A 83 -20.51 9.51 15.65
CA ALA A 83 -20.99 10.78 15.11
C ALA A 83 -19.92 11.88 15.22
N LYS A 84 -19.19 11.94 16.34
CA LYS A 84 -18.12 12.93 16.52
C LYS A 84 -16.95 12.70 15.59
N VAL A 85 -16.53 11.44 15.43
CA VAL A 85 -15.49 11.06 14.44
C VAL A 85 -15.96 11.39 13.02
N LEU A 86 -17.25 11.10 12.69
CA LEU A 86 -17.83 11.38 11.38
C LEU A 86 -17.78 12.86 11.01
N GLU A 87 -18.01 13.78 11.96
CA GLU A 87 -17.92 15.22 11.73
C GLU A 87 -16.53 15.59 11.13
N ILE A 88 -15.46 15.02 11.68
CA ILE A 88 -14.10 15.33 11.27
C ILE A 88 -13.75 14.67 9.93
N ILE A 89 -14.10 13.37 9.77
CA ILE A 89 -13.71 12.61 8.58
C ILE A 89 -14.73 12.70 7.44
N ARG A 90 -15.77 13.53 7.55
CA ARG A 90 -16.81 13.72 6.53
C ARG A 90 -16.30 13.94 5.10
N PRO A 91 -15.17 14.62 4.86
CA PRO A 91 -14.61 14.80 3.52
C PRO A 91 -14.10 13.50 2.86
N LEU A 92 -13.98 12.40 3.61
CA LEU A 92 -13.50 11.12 3.11
C LEU A 92 -14.66 10.25 2.60
N GLY A 93 -14.39 9.46 1.56
CA GLY A 93 -15.32 8.42 1.12
C GLY A 93 -15.59 7.39 2.20
N LEU A 94 -16.80 6.87 2.28
CA LEU A 94 -17.23 5.87 3.28
C LEU A 94 -17.11 6.35 4.74
N ALA A 95 -17.20 7.66 4.98
CA ALA A 95 -17.00 8.24 6.31
C ALA A 95 -17.91 7.63 7.41
N PRO A 96 -19.22 7.31 7.16
CA PRO A 96 -20.07 6.68 8.17
C PRO A 96 -19.58 5.29 8.62
N GLN A 97 -19.10 4.46 7.68
CA GLN A 97 -18.57 3.14 7.97
C GLN A 97 -17.22 3.26 8.69
N LYS A 98 -16.34 4.15 8.22
CA LYS A 98 -15.04 4.40 8.80
C LYS A 98 -15.12 4.94 10.22
N SER A 99 -16.04 5.86 10.51
CA SER A 99 -16.21 6.40 11.86
C SER A 99 -16.59 5.32 12.87
N LYS A 100 -17.51 4.41 12.52
CA LYS A 100 -17.87 3.25 13.34
C LYS A 100 -16.68 2.30 13.50
N ALA A 101 -15.94 2.04 12.41
CA ALA A 101 -14.78 1.16 12.44
C ALA A 101 -13.68 1.70 13.36
N LEU A 102 -13.35 3.00 13.30
CA LEU A 102 -12.31 3.60 14.14
C LEU A 102 -12.63 3.50 15.63
N VAL A 103 -13.86 3.80 16.01
CA VAL A 103 -14.28 3.64 17.42
C VAL A 103 -14.25 2.18 17.82
N GLY A 104 -14.82 1.29 17.02
CA GLY A 104 -14.89 -0.15 17.33
C GLY A 104 -13.52 -0.83 17.41
N LEU A 105 -12.61 -0.53 16.46
CA LEU A 105 -11.24 -1.09 16.51
C LEU A 105 -10.48 -0.60 17.76
N SER A 106 -10.70 0.66 18.17
CA SER A 106 -10.04 1.19 19.36
C SER A 106 -10.56 0.54 20.65
N GLN A 107 -11.87 0.27 20.71
CA GLN A 107 -12.45 -0.50 21.82
C GLN A 107 -11.87 -1.92 21.89
N MET A 108 -11.78 -2.61 20.75
CA MET A 108 -11.19 -3.95 20.68
C MET A 108 -9.69 -3.95 21.04
N LEU A 109 -8.94 -2.92 20.65
CA LEU A 109 -7.54 -2.78 21.06
C LEU A 109 -7.41 -2.68 22.58
N LEU A 110 -8.29 -1.93 23.24
CA LEU A 110 -8.30 -1.84 24.72
C LEU A 110 -8.69 -3.16 25.36
N GLU A 111 -9.73 -3.80 24.86
CA GLU A 111 -10.30 -5.00 25.45
C GLU A 111 -9.39 -6.23 25.30
N HIS A 112 -8.76 -6.40 24.12
CA HIS A 112 -8.04 -7.62 23.80
C HIS A 112 -6.53 -7.44 23.65
N HIS A 113 -6.03 -6.21 23.51
CA HIS A 113 -4.63 -5.92 23.18
C HIS A 113 -4.00 -4.85 24.08
N GLN A 114 -4.59 -4.55 25.24
CA GLN A 114 -4.05 -3.57 26.22
C GLN A 114 -3.77 -2.19 25.59
N GLY A 115 -4.59 -1.78 24.61
CA GLY A 115 -4.41 -0.52 23.87
C GLY A 115 -3.27 -0.53 22.86
N GLN A 116 -2.63 -1.67 22.59
CA GLN A 116 -1.54 -1.77 21.63
C GLN A 116 -2.03 -2.34 20.28
N VAL A 117 -1.46 -1.86 19.17
CA VAL A 117 -1.68 -2.48 17.88
C VAL A 117 -0.94 -3.80 17.81
N PRO A 118 -1.63 -4.94 17.57
CA PRO A 118 -0.97 -6.24 17.57
C PRO A 118 -0.12 -6.45 16.31
N ALA A 119 1.09 -7.03 16.47
CA ALA A 119 1.95 -7.45 15.38
C ALA A 119 1.57 -8.85 14.85
N SER A 120 0.30 -9.06 14.51
CA SER A 120 -0.26 -10.32 14.02
C SER A 120 -1.30 -10.04 12.94
N PHE A 121 -1.21 -10.75 11.81
CA PHE A 121 -2.20 -10.65 10.74
C PHE A 121 -3.60 -11.03 11.23
N GLU A 122 -3.71 -12.15 11.94
CA GLU A 122 -4.98 -12.65 12.47
C GLU A 122 -5.64 -11.62 13.41
N ALA A 123 -4.88 -11.08 14.36
CA ALA A 123 -5.38 -10.10 15.30
C ALA A 123 -5.74 -8.77 14.62
N LEU A 124 -4.96 -8.33 13.63
CA LEU A 124 -5.28 -7.12 12.87
C LEU A 124 -6.53 -7.29 12.02
N GLU A 125 -6.68 -8.42 11.31
CA GLU A 125 -7.82 -8.70 10.44
C GLU A 125 -9.13 -8.90 11.22
N ALA A 126 -9.04 -9.24 12.51
CA ALA A 126 -10.20 -9.28 13.41
C ALA A 126 -10.75 -7.89 13.76
N LEU A 127 -9.94 -6.82 13.61
CA LEU A 127 -10.35 -5.46 13.96
C LEU A 127 -11.37 -4.90 12.95
N PRO A 128 -12.39 -4.17 13.40
CA PRO A 128 -13.36 -3.52 12.53
C PRO A 128 -12.69 -2.63 11.47
N GLY A 129 -13.04 -2.83 10.20
CA GLY A 129 -12.53 -2.03 9.08
C GLY A 129 -11.11 -2.40 8.62
N VAL A 130 -10.52 -3.44 9.18
CA VAL A 130 -9.20 -3.93 8.82
C VAL A 130 -9.34 -5.21 7.99
N GLY A 131 -9.07 -5.11 6.71
CA GLY A 131 -8.96 -6.27 5.82
C GLY A 131 -7.48 -6.66 5.58
N HIS A 132 -7.26 -7.74 4.85
CA HIS A 132 -5.92 -8.29 4.56
C HIS A 132 -4.93 -7.24 4.04
N LYS A 133 -5.37 -6.37 3.12
CA LYS A 133 -4.50 -5.29 2.60
C LYS A 133 -4.10 -4.31 3.69
N THR A 134 -5.04 -3.88 4.54
CA THR A 134 -4.76 -2.94 5.64
C THR A 134 -3.80 -3.58 6.64
N ALA A 135 -4.06 -4.83 7.05
CA ALA A 135 -3.17 -5.59 7.93
C ALA A 135 -1.76 -5.72 7.32
N SER A 136 -1.66 -6.04 6.03
CA SER A 136 -0.37 -6.14 5.32
C SER A 136 0.41 -4.83 5.33
N VAL A 137 -0.26 -3.69 5.13
CA VAL A 137 0.41 -2.38 5.20
C VAL A 137 0.91 -2.09 6.61
N VAL A 138 0.09 -2.33 7.63
CA VAL A 138 0.47 -2.09 9.04
C VAL A 138 1.62 -3.02 9.45
N MET A 139 1.55 -4.31 9.11
CA MET A 139 2.63 -5.27 9.39
C MET A 139 3.95 -4.85 8.74
N ALA A 140 3.89 -4.42 7.47
CA ALA A 140 5.07 -3.99 6.74
C ALA A 140 5.68 -2.69 7.30
N GLN A 141 4.84 -1.71 7.59
CA GLN A 141 5.30 -0.34 7.85
C GLN A 141 5.50 -0.03 9.34
N ALA A 142 4.64 -0.58 10.21
CA ALA A 142 4.78 -0.35 11.65
C ALA A 142 5.74 -1.36 12.31
N PHE A 143 5.77 -2.60 11.81
CA PHE A 143 6.49 -3.70 12.46
C PHE A 143 7.66 -4.26 11.63
N GLY A 144 7.87 -3.77 10.41
CA GLY A 144 8.94 -4.25 9.54
C GLY A 144 8.76 -5.69 9.06
N VAL A 145 7.62 -6.32 9.33
CA VAL A 145 7.34 -7.69 8.92
C VAL A 145 7.18 -7.74 7.40
N PRO A 146 7.90 -8.63 6.69
CA PRO A 146 7.81 -8.71 5.25
C PRO A 146 6.39 -9.03 4.78
N ALA A 147 5.76 -8.08 4.08
CA ALA A 147 4.44 -8.22 3.48
C ALA A 147 4.42 -7.59 2.08
N PHE A 148 3.53 -8.08 1.22
CA PHE A 148 3.36 -7.55 -0.11
C PHE A 148 1.91 -7.10 -0.32
N PRO A 149 1.49 -5.95 0.25
CA PRO A 149 0.13 -5.46 0.08
C PRO A 149 -0.18 -5.20 -1.39
N VAL A 150 -1.22 -5.83 -1.93
CA VAL A 150 -1.59 -5.66 -3.35
C VAL A 150 -2.74 -4.66 -3.46
N ASP A 151 -2.44 -3.50 -4.04
CA ASP A 151 -3.43 -2.49 -4.41
C ASP A 151 -3.75 -2.52 -5.92
N THR A 152 -4.56 -1.58 -6.38
CA THR A 152 -4.94 -1.47 -7.79
C THR A 152 -3.76 -1.16 -8.71
N HIS A 153 -2.72 -0.44 -8.22
CA HIS A 153 -1.50 -0.17 -8.97
C HIS A 153 -0.67 -1.45 -9.12
N ILE A 154 -0.42 -2.14 -8.01
CA ILE A 154 0.34 -3.39 -8.01
C ILE A 154 -0.36 -4.45 -8.85
N HIS A 155 -1.66 -4.65 -8.67
CA HIS A 155 -2.45 -5.59 -9.48
C HIS A 155 -2.32 -5.30 -10.97
N ARG A 156 -2.53 -4.05 -11.39
CA ARG A 156 -2.43 -3.62 -12.78
C ARG A 156 -1.03 -3.81 -13.36
N LEU A 157 -0.01 -3.34 -12.65
CA LEU A 157 1.37 -3.37 -13.14
C LEU A 157 1.94 -4.78 -13.17
N SER A 158 1.64 -5.61 -12.18
CA SER A 158 2.05 -7.03 -12.17
C SER A 158 1.52 -7.80 -13.37
N LYS A 159 0.26 -7.56 -13.74
CA LYS A 159 -0.34 -8.13 -14.96
C LYS A 159 0.31 -7.56 -16.21
N ARG A 160 0.47 -6.24 -16.29
CA ARG A 160 1.09 -5.55 -17.44
C ARG A 160 2.51 -6.00 -17.66
N TRP A 161 3.32 -6.12 -16.63
CA TRP A 161 4.71 -6.57 -16.71
C TRP A 161 4.85 -8.10 -16.84
N LYS A 162 3.74 -8.84 -16.93
CA LYS A 162 3.69 -10.30 -17.03
C LYS A 162 4.38 -11.02 -15.85
N LEU A 163 4.32 -10.42 -14.67
CA LEU A 163 4.77 -11.03 -13.41
C LEU A 163 3.69 -11.91 -12.77
N SER A 164 2.42 -11.61 -13.06
CA SER A 164 1.26 -12.40 -12.65
C SER A 164 0.22 -12.44 -13.76
N ALA A 165 -0.64 -13.46 -13.76
CA ALA A 165 -1.82 -13.51 -14.62
C ALA A 165 -2.91 -12.51 -14.19
N GLY A 166 -2.87 -12.03 -12.94
CA GLY A 166 -3.78 -11.00 -12.43
C GLY A 166 -5.24 -11.44 -12.33
N LYS A 167 -5.51 -12.71 -12.01
CA LYS A 167 -6.90 -13.20 -11.88
C LYS A 167 -7.55 -12.74 -10.58
N SER A 168 -6.79 -12.70 -9.49
CA SER A 168 -7.23 -12.16 -8.19
C SER A 168 -6.08 -11.48 -7.45
N VAL A 169 -6.40 -10.73 -6.39
CA VAL A 169 -5.42 -10.06 -5.51
C VAL A 169 -4.50 -11.09 -4.85
N GLU A 170 -5.08 -12.17 -4.33
CA GLU A 170 -4.35 -13.24 -3.64
C GLU A 170 -3.40 -13.97 -4.59
N GLN A 171 -3.81 -14.17 -5.86
CA GLN A 171 -2.91 -14.74 -6.86
C GLN A 171 -1.74 -13.80 -7.15
N VAL A 172 -2.01 -12.50 -7.33
CA VAL A 172 -0.96 -11.52 -7.58
C VAL A 172 0.03 -11.50 -6.43
N GLU A 173 -0.44 -11.46 -5.19
CA GLU A 173 0.40 -11.49 -4.01
C GLU A 173 1.30 -12.74 -3.99
N ARG A 174 0.71 -13.93 -4.16
CA ARG A 174 1.48 -15.19 -4.21
C ARG A 174 2.51 -15.21 -5.35
N ASP A 175 2.13 -14.70 -6.52
CA ASP A 175 3.03 -14.67 -7.69
C ASP A 175 4.21 -13.74 -7.46
N LEU A 176 3.97 -12.57 -6.86
CA LEU A 176 5.02 -11.59 -6.56
C LEU A 176 5.95 -12.08 -5.46
N LYS A 177 5.41 -12.69 -4.40
CA LYS A 177 6.19 -13.31 -3.33
C LYS A 177 7.10 -14.44 -3.81
N LYS A 178 6.77 -15.11 -4.92
CA LYS A 178 7.61 -16.15 -5.52
C LYS A 178 8.77 -15.61 -6.35
N VAL A 179 8.62 -14.43 -6.93
CA VAL A 179 9.62 -13.90 -7.88
C VAL A 179 10.50 -12.79 -7.30
N PHE A 180 10.10 -12.20 -6.17
CA PHE A 180 10.89 -11.20 -5.46
C PHE A 180 11.41 -11.73 -4.13
N PRO A 181 12.67 -11.41 -3.77
CA PRO A 181 13.23 -11.74 -2.46
C PRO A 181 12.42 -11.11 -1.33
N GLN A 182 12.21 -11.86 -0.25
CA GLN A 182 11.34 -11.46 0.86
C GLN A 182 11.76 -10.13 1.50
N GLU A 183 13.04 -9.90 1.65
CA GLU A 183 13.64 -8.68 2.19
C GLU A 183 13.31 -7.41 1.37
N SER A 184 12.95 -7.57 0.12
CA SER A 184 12.61 -6.46 -0.77
C SER A 184 11.13 -6.06 -0.74
N TRP A 185 10.23 -6.87 -0.18
CA TRP A 185 8.78 -6.70 -0.34
C TRP A 185 8.27 -5.36 0.19
N ASN A 186 8.70 -4.96 1.39
CA ASN A 186 8.22 -3.72 2.03
C ASN A 186 8.58 -2.45 1.25
N GLN A 187 9.74 -2.41 0.61
CA GLN A 187 10.13 -1.28 -0.23
C GLN A 187 9.54 -1.39 -1.64
N LEU A 188 9.54 -2.60 -2.19
CA LEU A 188 9.16 -2.82 -3.58
C LEU A 188 7.68 -2.51 -3.83
N HIS A 189 6.79 -2.83 -2.88
CA HIS A 189 5.38 -2.49 -3.06
C HIS A 189 5.16 -0.97 -3.15
N LEU A 190 5.85 -0.16 -2.34
CA LEU A 190 5.78 1.31 -2.43
C LEU A 190 6.37 1.83 -3.74
N ARG A 191 7.52 1.28 -4.17
CA ARG A 191 8.15 1.63 -5.45
C ARG A 191 7.23 1.37 -6.63
N ILE A 192 6.52 0.24 -6.63
CA ILE A 192 5.54 -0.09 -7.69
C ILE A 192 4.37 0.89 -7.65
N ILE A 193 3.87 1.27 -6.48
CA ILE A 193 2.79 2.26 -6.34
C ILE A 193 3.23 3.61 -6.90
N PHE A 194 4.41 4.11 -6.51
CA PHE A 194 4.95 5.39 -6.98
C PHE A 194 5.10 5.38 -8.50
N TYR A 195 5.72 4.33 -9.05
CA TYR A 195 5.84 4.18 -10.49
C TYR A 195 4.48 4.12 -11.21
N GLY A 196 3.52 3.46 -10.61
CA GLY A 196 2.16 3.35 -11.13
C GLY A 196 1.37 4.66 -11.13
N ARG A 197 1.71 5.57 -10.23
CA ARG A 197 1.12 6.93 -10.16
C ARG A 197 1.79 7.89 -11.13
N GLU A 198 3.10 7.80 -11.27
CA GLU A 198 3.93 8.78 -11.96
C GLU A 198 4.12 8.45 -13.45
N TYR A 199 4.55 7.23 -13.78
CA TYR A 199 4.93 6.85 -15.14
C TYR A 199 3.93 5.91 -15.82
N CYS A 200 3.39 4.95 -15.10
CA CYS A 200 2.58 3.89 -15.68
C CYS A 200 1.14 3.96 -15.19
N THR A 201 0.46 5.05 -15.53
CA THR A 201 -0.92 5.31 -15.12
C THR A 201 -1.93 4.36 -15.78
N ALA A 202 -3.15 4.30 -15.23
CA ALA A 202 -4.18 3.40 -15.73
C ALA A 202 -4.68 3.79 -17.13
N ARG A 203 -4.75 5.09 -17.44
CA ARG A 203 -5.31 5.63 -18.68
C ARG A 203 -4.28 6.30 -19.59
N GLY A 204 -3.11 6.65 -19.09
CA GLY A 204 -2.11 7.42 -19.84
C GLY A 204 -0.92 6.61 -20.37
N CYS A 205 -0.76 5.37 -19.94
CA CYS A 205 0.36 4.54 -20.40
C CYS A 205 -0.03 3.73 -21.62
N ASP A 206 0.58 4.05 -22.78
CA ASP A 206 0.43 3.33 -24.04
C ASP A 206 1.44 2.17 -24.23
N GLY A 207 2.33 1.97 -23.25
CA GLY A 207 3.41 0.99 -23.32
C GLY A 207 4.63 1.44 -24.16
N ARG A 208 4.56 2.58 -24.87
CA ARG A 208 5.64 3.07 -25.75
C ARG A 208 6.51 4.10 -25.04
N THR A 209 5.89 5.01 -24.31
CA THR A 209 6.56 6.11 -23.60
C THR A 209 7.03 5.70 -22.21
N CYS A 210 6.33 4.77 -21.57
CA CYS A 210 6.68 4.26 -20.23
C CYS A 210 7.98 3.44 -20.29
N PRO A 211 9.05 3.83 -19.56
CA PRO A 211 10.36 3.17 -19.65
C PRO A 211 10.31 1.65 -19.38
N LEU A 212 9.62 1.24 -18.30
CA LEU A 212 9.49 -0.18 -17.96
C LEU A 212 8.68 -0.96 -19.00
N CYS A 213 7.55 -0.43 -19.46
CA CYS A 213 6.72 -1.11 -20.44
C CYS A 213 7.46 -1.28 -21.78
N ARG A 214 8.18 -0.26 -22.21
CA ARG A 214 8.99 -0.29 -23.44
C ARG A 214 10.09 -1.35 -23.34
N GLN A 215 10.85 -1.36 -22.26
CA GLN A 215 11.95 -2.31 -22.07
C GLN A 215 11.46 -3.76 -21.93
N LEU A 216 10.34 -3.96 -21.24
CA LEU A 216 9.74 -5.27 -21.08
C LEU A 216 8.96 -5.75 -22.32
N ASN A 217 8.89 -4.91 -23.36
CA ASN A 217 8.11 -5.15 -24.59
C ASN A 217 6.67 -5.57 -24.26
N VAL A 218 6.01 -4.75 -23.44
CA VAL A 218 4.60 -4.96 -23.06
C VAL A 218 3.77 -3.76 -23.49
N ARG A 219 2.58 -4.04 -24.08
CA ARG A 219 1.59 -3.02 -24.41
C ARG A 219 0.64 -2.81 -23.24
N ALA A 220 0.08 -1.61 -23.13
CA ALA A 220 -0.91 -1.27 -22.12
C ALA A 220 -2.27 -1.91 -22.40
#